data_7e6333fb4c3f739b9c657cb21665bf74
#
_entry.id   7e6333fb4c3f739b9c657cb21665bf74
#
_cell.length_a   1.000
_cell.length_b   1.000
_cell.length_c   1.000
_cell.angle_alpha   90.00
_cell.angle_beta   90.00
_cell.angle_gamma   90.00
#
_symmetry.space_group_name_H-M   'P 1'
#
loop_
_entity.id
_entity.type
_entity.pdbx_description
1 polymer ?
#
loop_
_entity_poly.entity_id
_entity_poly.type
_entity_poly.pdbx_seq_one_letter_code
_entity_poly.pdbx_strand_id
1 'polypeptide(L)'
;MLEYFSKRLAEDEELRKELDYTWYIVKAWDADGLRLNEKWLKGPYTLYNYSRNFFRPAGFRQVDWTFPIDYKELHFHNTLPETTAMMHLIDKIRPEFIYSLHNAGFGGVYWYLSRKTPEIYEEMREAANRQDVPLNLGEPEAPYCVEWAPAVYQSLGIRQDYDYMEQYGNVDMK
;
A
#
# COMPACT_ATOMS: atom_id res chain seq x y z
N MET A 1 -4.88 -3.47 12.82
CA MET A 1 -4.80 -1.97 12.82
C MET A 1 -6.12 -1.34 12.40
N LEU A 2 -6.62 -1.53 11.18
CA LEU A 2 -7.89 -0.93 10.70
C LEU A 2 -9.10 -1.29 11.55
N GLU A 3 -9.16 -2.50 12.10
CA GLU A 3 -10.22 -2.91 13.03
C GLU A 3 -10.22 -2.07 14.31
N TYR A 4 -9.04 -1.89 14.90
CA TYR A 4 -8.87 -1.03 16.08
C TYR A 4 -9.23 0.42 15.77
N PHE A 5 -8.76 0.95 14.65
CA PHE A 5 -9.05 2.33 14.25
C PHE A 5 -10.55 2.54 14.01
N SER A 6 -11.22 1.62 13.30
CA SER A 6 -12.67 1.71 13.08
C SER A 6 -13.46 1.66 14.38
N LYS A 7 -13.02 0.85 15.34
CA LYS A 7 -13.61 0.80 16.67
C LYS A 7 -13.42 2.11 17.44
N ARG A 8 -12.20 2.66 17.43
CA ARG A 8 -11.92 3.98 18.04
C ARG A 8 -12.80 5.08 17.45
N LEU A 9 -12.92 5.14 16.13
CA LEU A 9 -13.81 6.11 15.47
C LEU A 9 -15.29 5.92 15.86
N ALA A 10 -15.74 4.69 16.12
CA ALA A 10 -17.11 4.42 16.53
C ALA A 10 -17.38 4.84 17.98
N GLU A 11 -16.42 4.66 18.88
CA GLU A 11 -16.58 4.84 20.32
C GLU A 11 -16.15 6.21 20.83
N ASP A 12 -15.25 6.91 20.13
CA ASP A 12 -14.63 8.15 20.55
C ASP A 12 -15.18 9.35 19.76
N GLU A 13 -16.13 10.08 20.37
CA GLU A 13 -16.78 11.22 19.74
C GLU A 13 -15.81 12.42 19.59
N GLU A 14 -14.91 12.61 20.52
CA GLU A 14 -13.92 13.71 20.45
C GLU A 14 -12.95 13.49 19.32
N LEU A 15 -12.43 12.26 19.16
CA LEU A 15 -11.58 11.89 18.04
C LEU A 15 -12.29 12.12 16.69
N ARG A 16 -13.58 11.78 16.57
CA ARG A 16 -14.35 12.05 15.33
C ARG A 16 -14.46 13.54 15.04
N LYS A 17 -14.68 14.36 16.08
CA LYS A 17 -14.78 15.82 15.93
C LYS A 17 -13.43 16.45 15.58
N GLU A 18 -12.35 15.96 16.18
CA GLU A 18 -11.00 16.43 15.89
C GLU A 18 -10.57 16.11 14.46
N LEU A 19 -10.83 14.90 14.00
CA LEU A 19 -10.48 14.49 12.65
C LEU A 19 -11.40 15.04 11.57
N ASP A 20 -12.65 15.32 11.89
CA ASP A 20 -13.70 15.93 11.03
C ASP A 20 -13.78 15.40 9.59
N TYR A 21 -13.66 14.07 9.43
CA TYR A 21 -13.72 13.39 8.14
C TYR A 21 -14.88 12.38 8.07
N THR A 22 -15.37 12.16 6.87
CA THR A 22 -16.15 10.95 6.55
C THR A 22 -15.20 9.83 6.17
N TRP A 23 -15.17 8.75 6.98
CA TRP A 23 -14.23 7.65 6.82
C TRP A 23 -14.85 6.49 6.04
N TYR A 24 -14.17 6.05 5.01
CA TYR A 24 -14.47 4.81 4.27
C TYR A 24 -13.34 3.81 4.54
N ILE A 25 -13.63 2.75 5.29
CA ILE A 25 -12.62 1.80 5.75
C ILE A 25 -12.80 0.47 5.03
N VAL A 26 -11.89 0.15 4.13
CA VAL A 26 -11.80 -1.14 3.44
C VAL A 26 -10.82 -2.03 4.21
N LYS A 27 -11.36 -2.95 5.00
CA LYS A 27 -10.55 -3.80 5.91
C LYS A 27 -9.80 -4.92 5.18
N ALA A 28 -10.36 -5.42 4.09
CA ALA A 28 -9.76 -6.44 3.25
C ALA A 28 -10.17 -6.19 1.79
N TRP A 29 -9.24 -5.77 0.98
CA TRP A 29 -9.48 -5.58 -0.44
C TRP A 29 -9.37 -6.90 -1.20
N ASP A 30 -8.27 -7.66 -0.99
CA ASP A 30 -8.09 -9.00 -1.52
C ASP A 30 -8.68 -10.05 -0.57
N ALA A 31 -9.99 -10.32 -0.68
CA ALA A 31 -10.68 -11.27 0.18
C ALA A 31 -10.23 -12.72 -0.05
N ASP A 32 -9.89 -13.07 -1.28
CA ASP A 32 -9.45 -14.43 -1.61
C ASP A 32 -8.00 -14.67 -1.16
N GLY A 33 -7.11 -13.71 -1.39
CA GLY A 33 -5.75 -13.75 -0.84
C GLY A 33 -5.74 -13.81 0.68
N LEU A 34 -6.63 -13.07 1.35
CA LEU A 34 -6.79 -13.14 2.80
C LEU A 34 -7.18 -14.56 3.27
N ARG A 35 -8.13 -15.23 2.59
CA ARG A 35 -8.54 -16.59 2.89
C ARG A 35 -7.41 -17.60 2.69
N LEU A 36 -6.65 -17.46 1.61
CA LEU A 36 -5.51 -18.33 1.32
C LEU A 36 -4.37 -18.18 2.34
N ASN A 37 -4.26 -17.01 2.95
CA ASN A 37 -3.28 -16.70 4.00
C ASN A 37 -3.80 -16.93 5.43
N GLU A 38 -5.05 -17.30 5.62
CA GLU A 38 -5.73 -17.38 6.92
C GLU A 38 -4.97 -18.23 7.95
N LYS A 39 -4.35 -19.33 7.52
CA LYS A 39 -3.66 -20.25 8.43
C LYS A 39 -2.45 -19.62 9.13
N TRP A 40 -1.72 -18.76 8.47
CA TRP A 40 -0.60 -18.07 9.12
C TRP A 40 -1.03 -16.75 9.77
N LEU A 41 -2.03 -16.06 9.21
CA LEU A 41 -2.57 -14.81 9.78
C LEU A 41 -3.27 -15.02 11.13
N LYS A 42 -3.84 -16.20 11.37
CA LYS A 42 -4.44 -16.58 12.67
C LYS A 42 -3.43 -17.15 13.67
N GLY A 43 -2.17 -17.36 13.26
CA GLY A 43 -1.13 -17.95 14.09
C GLY A 43 -1.18 -19.49 14.14
N PRO A 44 -0.24 -20.13 14.83
CA PRO A 44 0.84 -19.47 15.57
C PRO A 44 1.82 -18.72 14.67
N TYR A 45 2.31 -17.58 15.14
CA TYR A 45 3.23 -16.71 14.39
C TYR A 45 4.66 -17.27 14.48
N THR A 46 4.93 -18.34 13.75
CA THR A 46 6.24 -18.98 13.64
C THR A 46 6.71 -18.95 12.20
N LEU A 47 8.03 -18.93 11.98
CA LEU A 47 8.61 -19.02 10.64
C LEU A 47 8.12 -20.25 9.88
N TYR A 48 8.01 -21.38 10.55
CA TYR A 48 7.51 -22.63 9.95
C TYR A 48 6.07 -22.48 9.45
N ASN A 49 5.16 -21.93 10.30
CA ASN A 49 3.76 -21.74 9.91
C ASN A 49 3.62 -20.74 8.77
N TYR A 50 4.38 -19.64 8.82
CA TYR A 50 4.45 -18.65 7.75
C TYR A 50 4.91 -19.29 6.44
N SER A 51 6.10 -19.90 6.42
CA SER A 51 6.69 -20.46 5.21
C SER A 51 5.82 -21.55 4.56
N ARG A 52 5.05 -22.29 5.36
CA ARG A 52 4.17 -23.35 4.87
C ARG A 52 2.84 -22.84 4.32
N ASN A 53 2.33 -21.74 4.82
CA ASN A 53 0.97 -21.26 4.56
C ASN A 53 0.91 -19.88 3.92
N PHE A 54 2.06 -19.24 3.68
CA PHE A 54 2.11 -17.99 2.95
C PHE A 54 1.73 -18.20 1.49
N PHE A 55 0.83 -17.37 0.99
CA PHE A 55 0.41 -17.35 -0.40
C PHE A 55 0.53 -15.92 -0.93
N ARG A 56 1.17 -15.78 -2.08
CA ARG A 56 1.20 -14.55 -2.86
C ARG A 56 1.01 -14.89 -4.34
N PRO A 57 -0.04 -14.39 -5.00
CA PRO A 57 -0.24 -14.61 -6.42
C PRO A 57 0.79 -13.84 -7.26
N ALA A 58 0.91 -14.20 -8.53
CA ALA A 58 1.66 -13.41 -9.50
C ALA A 58 1.08 -11.98 -9.62
N GLY A 59 1.92 -10.99 -10.01
CA GLY A 59 1.53 -9.57 -10.05
C GLY A 59 0.22 -9.31 -10.80
N PHE A 60 0.02 -9.93 -11.95
CA PHE A 60 -1.22 -9.80 -12.75
C PHE A 60 -2.47 -10.39 -12.09
N ARG A 61 -2.36 -10.99 -10.91
CA ARG A 61 -3.44 -11.49 -10.05
C ARG A 61 -3.47 -10.82 -8.68
N GLN A 62 -2.72 -9.75 -8.49
CA GLN A 62 -2.76 -8.94 -7.28
C GLN A 62 -3.67 -7.73 -7.54
N VAL A 63 -4.58 -7.47 -6.63
CA VAL A 63 -5.62 -6.43 -6.79
C VAL A 63 -5.04 -5.03 -6.94
N ASP A 64 -3.93 -4.75 -6.30
CA ASP A 64 -3.21 -3.47 -6.33
C ASP A 64 -2.36 -3.26 -7.60
N TRP A 65 -2.14 -4.32 -8.39
CA TRP A 65 -1.34 -4.29 -9.63
C TRP A 65 -2.18 -4.38 -10.91
N THR A 66 -3.49 -4.51 -10.79
CA THR A 66 -4.36 -4.75 -11.96
C THR A 66 -5.23 -3.56 -12.35
N PHE A 67 -4.82 -2.33 -12.00
CA PHE A 67 -5.42 -1.13 -12.56
C PHE A 67 -5.15 -1.04 -14.07
N PRO A 68 -6.15 -0.69 -14.88
CA PRO A 68 -5.96 -0.58 -16.32
C PRO A 68 -5.04 0.59 -16.65
N ILE A 69 -4.18 0.41 -17.63
CA ILE A 69 -3.25 1.43 -18.07
C ILE A 69 -2.97 1.33 -19.57
N ASP A 70 -2.89 2.50 -20.21
CA ASP A 70 -2.30 2.70 -21.53
C ASP A 70 -1.11 3.66 -21.37
N TYR A 71 0.09 3.15 -21.63
CA TYR A 71 1.31 3.94 -21.51
C TYR A 71 2.38 3.42 -22.45
N LYS A 72 2.75 4.19 -23.47
CA LYS A 72 3.67 3.76 -24.55
C LYS A 72 3.19 2.43 -25.16
N GLU A 73 4.03 1.39 -25.10
CA GLU A 73 3.70 0.04 -25.60
C GLU A 73 3.00 -0.84 -24.55
N LEU A 74 2.82 -0.34 -23.33
CA LEU A 74 2.10 -1.05 -22.28
C LEU A 74 0.61 -0.80 -22.39
N HIS A 75 -0.16 -1.85 -22.67
CA HIS A 75 -1.62 -1.84 -22.77
C HIS A 75 -2.18 -2.94 -21.89
N PHE A 76 -2.57 -2.61 -20.67
CA PHE A 76 -3.13 -3.59 -19.73
C PHE A 76 -4.57 -3.24 -19.37
N HIS A 77 -5.50 -4.17 -19.65
CA HIS A 77 -6.95 -4.00 -19.43
C HIS A 77 -7.60 -5.21 -18.75
N ASN A 78 -6.80 -6.16 -18.26
CA ASN A 78 -7.29 -7.37 -17.59
C ASN A 78 -7.46 -7.14 -16.08
N THR A 79 -8.28 -6.16 -15.73
CA THR A 79 -8.56 -5.72 -14.36
C THR A 79 -9.33 -6.76 -13.58
N LEU A 80 -8.92 -7.06 -12.35
CA LEU A 80 -9.66 -7.93 -11.45
C LEU A 80 -10.98 -7.28 -10.97
N PRO A 81 -12.01 -8.08 -10.68
CA PRO A 81 -13.29 -7.55 -10.16
C PRO A 81 -13.13 -6.69 -8.91
N GLU A 82 -12.24 -7.07 -7.99
CA GLU A 82 -11.94 -6.33 -6.76
C GLU A 82 -11.30 -4.98 -7.07
N THR A 83 -10.42 -4.91 -8.05
CA THR A 83 -9.80 -3.66 -8.52
C THR A 83 -10.85 -2.78 -9.19
N THR A 84 -11.72 -3.35 -10.01
CA THR A 84 -12.86 -2.63 -10.62
C THR A 84 -13.79 -2.06 -9.56
N ALA A 85 -14.11 -2.83 -8.53
CA ALA A 85 -14.94 -2.37 -7.42
C ALA A 85 -14.29 -1.20 -6.65
N MET A 86 -12.96 -1.27 -6.43
CA MET A 86 -12.21 -0.19 -5.80
C MET A 86 -12.19 1.08 -6.67
N MET A 87 -12.00 0.95 -7.97
CA MET A 87 -12.06 2.08 -8.90
C MET A 87 -13.43 2.77 -8.83
N HIS A 88 -14.52 2.00 -8.90
CA HIS A 88 -15.87 2.54 -8.77
C HIS A 88 -16.11 3.23 -7.41
N LEU A 89 -15.55 2.68 -6.34
CA LEU A 89 -15.63 3.29 -5.01
C LEU A 89 -14.92 4.64 -4.99
N ILE A 90 -13.68 4.70 -5.49
CA ILE A 90 -12.90 5.93 -5.57
C ILE A 90 -13.61 6.99 -6.43
N ASP A 91 -14.11 6.61 -7.60
CA ASP A 91 -14.82 7.52 -8.50
C ASP A 91 -16.10 8.06 -7.88
N LYS A 92 -16.83 7.22 -7.14
CA LYS A 92 -18.08 7.60 -6.45
C LYS A 92 -17.83 8.54 -5.28
N ILE A 93 -16.82 8.25 -4.46
CA ILE A 93 -16.54 8.97 -3.22
C ILE A 93 -15.70 10.22 -3.51
N ARG A 94 -14.75 10.14 -4.47
CA ARG A 94 -13.73 11.17 -4.75
C ARG A 94 -13.02 11.62 -3.49
N PRO A 95 -12.33 10.69 -2.80
CA PRO A 95 -11.71 10.97 -1.52
C PRO A 95 -10.63 12.03 -1.66
N GLU A 96 -10.52 12.95 -0.71
CA GLU A 96 -9.45 13.94 -0.63
C GLU A 96 -8.12 13.29 -0.23
N PHE A 97 -8.19 12.18 0.50
CA PHE A 97 -7.05 11.44 1.01
C PHE A 97 -7.30 9.93 0.96
N ILE A 98 -6.32 9.19 0.48
CA ILE A 98 -6.31 7.72 0.50
C ILE A 98 -5.08 7.26 1.28
N TYR A 99 -5.31 6.45 2.31
CA TYR A 99 -4.26 5.81 3.08
C TYR A 99 -4.28 4.30 2.85
N SER A 100 -3.32 3.81 2.07
CA SER A 100 -3.12 2.38 1.82
C SER A 100 -2.09 1.83 2.79
N LEU A 101 -2.50 0.86 3.60
CA LEU A 101 -1.62 0.14 4.51
C LEU A 101 -1.06 -1.09 3.81
N HIS A 102 0.26 -1.19 3.78
CA HIS A 102 0.98 -2.32 3.24
C HIS A 102 2.01 -2.84 4.25
N ASN A 103 2.24 -4.15 4.27
CA ASN A 103 3.29 -4.73 5.10
C ASN A 103 4.55 -4.92 4.26
N ALA A 104 5.65 -4.35 4.71
CA ALA A 104 6.99 -4.74 4.26
C ALA A 104 7.46 -5.98 5.04
N GLY A 105 8.35 -6.75 4.47
CA GLY A 105 8.84 -7.98 5.10
C GLY A 105 9.70 -7.71 6.34
N PHE A 106 10.46 -6.62 6.36
CA PHE A 106 11.38 -6.21 7.44
C PHE A 106 11.90 -4.78 7.17
N GLY A 107 12.65 -4.23 8.11
CA GLY A 107 13.44 -3.00 7.90
C GLY A 107 12.85 -1.74 8.50
N GLY A 108 11.65 -1.77 9.07
CA GLY A 108 11.03 -0.60 9.67
C GLY A 108 9.97 0.07 8.80
N VAL A 109 9.47 1.21 9.25
CA VAL A 109 8.42 1.97 8.58
C VAL A 109 9.00 2.96 7.57
N TYR A 110 8.31 3.14 6.45
CA TYR A 110 8.54 4.15 5.44
C TYR A 110 7.23 4.53 4.75
N TRP A 111 7.25 5.62 4.00
CA TRP A 111 6.05 6.16 3.37
C TRP A 111 6.28 6.45 1.89
N TYR A 112 5.30 6.09 1.08
CA TYR A 112 5.17 6.56 -0.30
C TYR A 112 4.08 7.63 -0.36
N LEU A 113 4.42 8.81 -0.86
CA LEU A 113 3.50 9.93 -0.99
C LEU A 113 3.30 10.30 -2.46
N SER A 114 2.08 10.60 -2.85
CA SER A 114 1.75 11.03 -4.21
C SER A 114 2.22 12.46 -4.53
N ARG A 115 2.47 13.28 -3.50
CA ARG A 115 2.97 14.66 -3.63
C ARG A 115 3.87 15.01 -2.45
N LYS A 116 4.77 15.96 -2.67
CA LYS A 116 5.61 16.51 -1.59
C LYS A 116 4.76 17.29 -0.59
N THR A 117 4.92 16.95 0.70
CA THR A 117 4.26 17.60 1.84
C THR A 117 5.27 17.75 2.97
N PRO A 118 6.35 18.53 2.79
CA PRO A 118 7.46 18.60 3.74
C PRO A 118 7.03 19.03 5.13
N GLU A 119 5.92 19.73 5.25
CA GLU A 119 5.32 20.18 6.50
C GLU A 119 4.90 19.08 7.48
N ILE A 120 4.68 17.85 6.98
CA ILE A 120 4.27 16.70 7.81
C ILE A 120 5.35 15.64 7.99
N TYR A 121 6.49 15.73 7.31
CA TYR A 121 7.50 14.66 7.34
C TYR A 121 8.07 14.40 8.74
N GLU A 122 8.28 15.45 9.52
CA GLU A 122 8.77 15.30 10.89
C GLU A 122 7.73 14.60 11.77
N GLU A 123 6.48 15.04 11.72
CA GLU A 123 5.36 14.42 12.43
C GLU A 123 5.20 12.92 12.10
N MET A 124 5.38 12.55 10.83
CA MET A 124 5.33 11.14 10.40
C MET A 124 6.44 10.32 11.08
N ARG A 125 7.67 10.84 11.09
CA ARG A 125 8.82 10.17 11.76
C ARG A 125 8.64 10.10 13.26
N GLU A 126 8.21 11.19 13.90
CA GLU A 126 7.92 11.21 15.32
C GLU A 126 6.79 10.26 15.70
N ALA A 127 5.77 10.10 14.87
CA ALA A 127 4.71 9.12 15.08
C ALA A 127 5.25 7.70 15.15
N ALA A 128 6.20 7.33 14.29
CA ALA A 128 6.89 6.05 14.35
C ALA A 128 7.74 5.91 15.63
N ASN A 129 8.52 6.94 15.94
CA ASN A 129 9.38 6.96 17.13
C ASN A 129 8.57 6.83 18.43
N ARG A 130 7.41 7.50 18.53
CA ARG A 130 6.52 7.38 19.71
C ARG A 130 5.98 5.96 19.93
N GLN A 131 6.01 5.13 18.92
CA GLN A 131 5.57 3.72 18.97
C GLN A 131 6.73 2.73 18.99
N ASP A 132 7.96 3.21 19.21
CA ASP A 132 9.18 2.40 19.17
C ASP A 132 9.33 1.59 17.87
N VAL A 133 8.81 2.12 16.75
CA VAL A 133 8.94 1.49 15.42
C VAL A 133 10.12 2.12 14.71
N PRO A 134 11.14 1.34 14.33
CA PRO A 134 12.30 1.87 13.61
C PRO A 134 11.90 2.39 12.22
N LEU A 135 12.60 3.41 11.73
CA LEU A 135 12.48 3.86 10.35
C LEU A 135 13.29 2.95 9.42
N ASN A 136 12.75 2.66 8.26
CA ASN A 136 13.51 2.07 7.16
C ASN A 136 14.32 3.18 6.47
N LEU A 137 15.59 3.27 6.81
CA LEU A 137 16.56 4.18 6.20
C LEU A 137 17.48 3.47 5.19
N GLY A 138 17.13 2.24 4.86
CA GLY A 138 17.86 1.42 3.93
C GLY A 138 17.47 1.69 2.48
N GLU A 139 17.75 0.72 1.63
CA GLU A 139 17.49 0.77 0.21
C GLU A 139 15.97 0.72 -0.05
N PRO A 140 15.45 1.59 -0.92
CA PRO A 140 14.03 1.56 -1.30
C PRO A 140 13.70 0.30 -2.12
N GLU A 141 12.41 0.02 -2.26
CA GLU A 141 11.93 -1.19 -2.97
C GLU A 141 12.32 -1.24 -4.45
N ALA A 142 12.62 -0.10 -5.06
CA ALA A 142 13.04 -0.03 -6.46
C ALA A 142 14.18 0.98 -6.65
N PRO A 143 15.11 0.72 -7.58
CA PRO A 143 16.30 1.57 -7.78
C PRO A 143 15.98 2.96 -8.33
N TYR A 144 14.78 3.17 -8.86
CA TYR A 144 14.29 4.47 -9.34
C TYR A 144 13.43 5.23 -8.32
N CYS A 145 13.34 4.75 -7.07
CA CYS A 145 12.66 5.48 -6.02
C CYS A 145 13.30 6.84 -5.77
N VAL A 146 12.47 7.88 -5.71
CA VAL A 146 12.91 9.23 -5.38
C VAL A 146 12.66 9.47 -3.89
N GLU A 147 13.73 9.61 -3.12
CA GLU A 147 13.65 9.97 -1.72
C GLU A 147 13.43 11.48 -1.57
N TRP A 148 12.43 11.87 -0.80
CA TRP A 148 12.13 13.27 -0.49
C TRP A 148 12.63 13.69 0.88
N ALA A 149 12.69 12.73 1.81
CA ALA A 149 13.26 12.86 3.14
C ALA A 149 13.55 11.46 3.68
N PRO A 150 14.33 11.29 4.76
CA PRO A 150 14.57 9.99 5.37
C PRO A 150 13.29 9.19 5.60
N ALA A 151 13.20 8.00 5.01
CA ALA A 151 12.05 7.09 4.99
C ALA A 151 10.78 7.64 4.30
N VAL A 152 10.88 8.74 3.53
CA VAL A 152 9.76 9.32 2.79
C VAL A 152 10.10 9.39 1.30
N TYR A 153 9.33 8.68 0.50
CA TYR A 153 9.58 8.51 -0.93
C TYR A 153 8.40 8.98 -1.78
N GLN A 154 8.69 9.30 -3.03
CA GLN A 154 7.66 9.43 -4.05
C GLN A 154 6.97 8.08 -4.26
N SER A 155 5.63 8.08 -4.37
CA SER A 155 4.89 6.87 -4.70
C SER A 155 5.35 6.28 -6.03
N LEU A 156 5.51 4.96 -6.03
CA LEU A 156 5.85 4.20 -7.23
C LEU A 156 4.59 3.97 -8.08
N GLY A 157 4.81 3.81 -9.38
CA GLY A 157 3.75 3.47 -10.30
C GLY A 157 4.32 2.76 -11.52
N ILE A 158 3.47 2.02 -12.19
CA ILE A 158 3.85 1.20 -13.35
C ILE A 158 4.53 1.99 -14.48
N ARG A 159 4.25 3.31 -14.58
CA ARG A 159 4.92 4.18 -15.57
C ARG A 159 6.41 4.33 -15.27
N GLN A 160 6.76 4.51 -14.00
CA GLN A 160 8.16 4.60 -13.57
C GLN A 160 8.86 3.25 -13.74
N ASP A 161 8.17 2.14 -13.44
CA ASP A 161 8.66 0.79 -13.70
C ASP A 161 8.98 0.61 -15.18
N TYR A 162 8.03 0.96 -16.05
CA TYR A 162 8.19 0.86 -17.49
C TYR A 162 9.37 1.68 -18.00
N ASP A 163 9.47 2.96 -17.61
CA ASP A 163 10.53 3.86 -18.07
C ASP A 163 11.92 3.36 -17.62
N TYR A 164 12.01 2.83 -16.40
CA TYR A 164 13.24 2.22 -15.92
C TYR A 164 13.60 0.96 -16.71
N MET A 165 12.65 0.08 -16.94
CA MET A 165 12.87 -1.15 -17.71
C MET A 165 13.24 -0.84 -19.17
N GLU A 166 12.62 0.16 -19.79
CA GLU A 166 12.95 0.62 -21.14
C GLU A 166 14.39 1.12 -21.23
N GLN A 167 14.84 1.82 -20.19
CA GLN A 167 16.22 2.37 -20.16
C GLN A 167 17.30 1.33 -19.89
N TYR A 168 17.02 0.31 -19.04
CA TYR A 168 18.04 -0.60 -18.52
C TYR A 168 17.78 -2.08 -18.84
N GLY A 169 16.65 -2.41 -19.40
CA GLY A 169 16.25 -3.79 -19.67
C GLY A 169 15.81 -4.03 -21.11
N ASN A 170 15.79 -5.29 -21.50
CA ASN A 170 15.05 -5.71 -22.68
C ASN A 170 13.57 -5.80 -22.30
N VAL A 171 12.81 -4.77 -22.63
CA VAL A 171 11.38 -4.73 -22.34
C VAL A 171 10.65 -5.53 -23.39
N ASP A 172 10.62 -6.84 -23.24
CA ASP A 172 9.61 -7.68 -23.93
C ASP A 172 8.37 -7.73 -23.02
N MET A 173 7.64 -6.62 -22.99
CA MET A 173 6.40 -6.46 -22.22
C MET A 173 5.16 -6.80 -23.05
N LYS A 174 5.29 -7.75 -23.98
CA LYS A 174 4.16 -8.26 -24.76
C LYS A 174 3.23 -9.14 -23.94
#